data_e2c51ab76d5867ab480edfff615bc9ec
#
_entry.id   e2c51ab76d5867ab480edfff615bc9ec
#
_cell.length_a   1.000
_cell.length_b   1.000
_cell.length_c   1.000
_cell.angle_alpha   90.00
_cell.angle_beta   90.00
_cell.angle_gamma   90.00
#
_symmetry.space_group_name_H-M   'P 1'
#
loop_
_entity.id
_entity.type
_entity.pdbx_description
1 polymer ?
#
loop_
_entity_poly.entity_id
_entity_poly.type
_entity_poly.pdbx_seq_one_letter_code
_entity_poly.pdbx_strand_id
1 'polypeptide(L)'
;LALVQLGGSWGLTMDERIAGTMLITALVFAVAAAPIFLFLKERAQPRASSLGALTSADGLWTLAGQSFREICSTLKSLGRFRDFAWLSLCGFLYQSGIAVVITLSAVYAAEVMGFTTVDTLMLVFLVNITAAVGAFGFGYLQDRIGHKRALGITLIVWVLMIVLAAMAVNRPVFWTAANLAGLAMGSSQSAGRAIVAILSPKTRSAEFFSFWNMALWLAAIVGPLAYGSVTWITNNDHRLAICVTGLFFAAAVLALIPVNLERGRRVAEETDAASRGTTSDH
;
A
#
# COMPACT_ATOMS: atom_id res chain seq x y z
N LEU A 1 -16.36 -1.72 17.06
CA LEU A 1 -16.19 -0.72 18.12
C LEU A 1 -17.41 -0.72 19.03
N ALA A 2 -18.65 -0.59 18.48
CA ALA A 2 -19.89 -0.60 19.28
C ALA A 2 -20.00 -1.87 20.15
N LEU A 3 -19.73 -3.04 19.60
CA LEU A 3 -19.81 -4.31 20.32
C LEU A 3 -18.75 -4.44 21.43
N VAL A 4 -17.57 -3.85 21.25
CA VAL A 4 -16.51 -3.83 22.27
C VAL A 4 -16.84 -2.84 23.38
N GLN A 5 -17.38 -1.67 23.06
CA GLN A 5 -17.71 -0.63 24.03
C GLN A 5 -19.04 -0.87 24.76
N LEU A 6 -20.10 -1.23 24.01
CA LEU A 6 -21.45 -1.41 24.56
C LEU A 6 -21.75 -2.84 25.01
N GLY A 7 -20.97 -3.83 24.56
CA GLY A 7 -21.20 -5.23 24.92
C GLY A 7 -21.10 -5.50 26.43
N GLY A 8 -20.41 -4.61 27.17
CA GLY A 8 -20.38 -4.67 28.65
C GLY A 8 -21.72 -4.37 29.30
N SER A 9 -22.47 -3.42 28.72
CA SER A 9 -23.84 -3.09 29.19
C SER A 9 -24.87 -4.16 28.81
N TRP A 10 -24.53 -5.07 27.89
CA TRP A 10 -25.37 -6.19 27.46
C TRP A 10 -25.01 -7.50 28.18
N GLY A 11 -24.13 -7.44 29.18
CA GLY A 11 -23.74 -8.61 29.98
C GLY A 11 -22.81 -9.60 29.27
N LEU A 12 -22.26 -9.23 28.11
CA LEU A 12 -21.34 -10.09 27.36
C LEU A 12 -19.95 -10.10 28.00
N THR A 13 -19.38 -11.29 28.10
CA THR A 13 -17.98 -11.48 28.52
C THR A 13 -17.00 -10.92 27.48
N MET A 14 -15.76 -10.70 27.85
CA MET A 14 -14.74 -10.18 26.93
C MET A 14 -14.52 -11.11 25.74
N ASP A 15 -14.54 -12.43 25.98
CA ASP A 15 -14.36 -13.46 24.95
C ASP A 15 -15.54 -13.48 23.97
N GLU A 16 -16.78 -13.33 24.46
CA GLU A 16 -17.96 -13.25 23.58
C GLU A 16 -17.97 -11.99 22.72
N ARG A 17 -17.46 -10.86 23.22
CA ARG A 17 -17.29 -9.63 22.45
C ARG A 17 -16.25 -9.78 21.34
N ILE A 18 -15.12 -10.42 21.65
CA ILE A 18 -14.07 -10.71 20.66
C ILE A 18 -14.61 -11.67 19.59
N ALA A 19 -15.24 -12.77 20.01
CA ALA A 19 -15.85 -13.72 19.08
C ALA A 19 -16.92 -13.07 18.19
N GLY A 20 -17.79 -12.24 18.78
CA GLY A 20 -18.82 -11.50 18.04
C GLY A 20 -18.23 -10.52 17.02
N THR A 21 -17.17 -9.80 17.35
CA THR A 21 -16.48 -8.91 16.38
C THR A 21 -15.84 -9.69 15.24
N MET A 22 -15.24 -10.85 15.52
CA MET A 22 -14.68 -11.72 14.47
C MET A 22 -15.77 -12.26 13.53
N LEU A 23 -16.92 -12.70 14.08
CA LEU A 23 -18.04 -13.17 13.27
C LEU A 23 -18.62 -12.06 12.38
N ILE A 24 -18.81 -10.85 12.91
CA ILE A 24 -19.28 -9.71 12.12
C ILE A 24 -18.30 -9.40 11.01
N THR A 25 -17.00 -9.38 11.31
CA THR A 25 -15.95 -9.14 10.32
C THR A 25 -15.97 -10.20 9.23
N ALA A 26 -16.06 -11.49 9.59
CA ALA A 26 -16.16 -12.59 8.64
C ALA A 26 -17.40 -12.47 7.75
N LEU A 27 -18.55 -12.10 8.33
CA LEU A 27 -19.80 -11.88 7.57
C LEU A 27 -19.67 -10.72 6.58
N VAL A 28 -19.10 -9.59 7.01
CA VAL A 28 -18.86 -8.43 6.13
C VAL A 28 -17.94 -8.81 4.97
N PHE A 29 -16.86 -9.56 5.23
CA PHE A 29 -15.97 -10.05 4.18
C PHE A 29 -16.68 -11.01 3.23
N ALA A 30 -17.49 -11.94 3.74
CA ALA A 30 -18.25 -12.88 2.92
C ALA A 30 -19.24 -12.15 2.01
N VAL A 31 -19.99 -11.19 2.55
CA VAL A 31 -20.95 -10.38 1.76
C VAL A 31 -20.23 -9.52 0.73
N ALA A 32 -19.10 -8.90 1.09
CA ALA A 32 -18.29 -8.09 0.16
C ALA A 32 -17.63 -8.93 -0.94
N ALA A 33 -17.26 -10.19 -0.66
CA ALA A 33 -16.67 -11.10 -1.62
C ALA A 33 -17.72 -11.76 -2.53
N ALA A 34 -18.97 -11.93 -2.07
CA ALA A 34 -20.02 -12.60 -2.82
C ALA A 34 -20.19 -12.09 -4.28
N PRO A 35 -20.21 -10.77 -4.56
CA PRO A 35 -20.33 -10.28 -5.93
C PRO A 35 -19.20 -10.76 -6.85
N ILE A 36 -17.98 -10.91 -6.33
CA ILE A 36 -16.84 -11.40 -7.10
C ILE A 36 -17.08 -12.82 -7.56
N PHE A 37 -17.52 -13.71 -6.65
CA PHE A 37 -17.80 -15.10 -6.99
C PHE A 37 -19.04 -15.29 -7.87
N LEU A 38 -20.04 -14.40 -7.74
CA LEU A 38 -21.30 -14.50 -8.49
C LEU A 38 -21.22 -13.88 -9.89
N PHE A 39 -20.49 -12.78 -10.07
CA PHE A 39 -20.51 -11.98 -11.30
C PHE A 39 -19.19 -11.95 -12.06
N LEU A 40 -18.04 -12.26 -11.39
CA LEU A 40 -16.76 -12.25 -12.08
C LEU A 40 -16.58 -13.51 -12.93
N LYS A 41 -16.64 -13.35 -14.24
CA LYS A 41 -16.33 -14.41 -15.19
C LYS A 41 -14.81 -14.46 -15.41
N GLU A 42 -14.16 -15.52 -14.97
CA GLU A 42 -12.75 -15.72 -15.18
C GLU A 42 -12.47 -15.88 -16.70
N ARG A 43 -11.64 -14.97 -17.24
CA ARG A 43 -11.24 -14.97 -18.64
C ARG A 43 -9.81 -15.51 -18.85
N ALA A 44 -9.10 -15.74 -17.75
CA ALA A 44 -7.76 -16.30 -17.79
C ALA A 44 -7.83 -17.77 -18.21
N GLN A 45 -7.11 -18.15 -19.26
CA GLN A 45 -6.94 -19.56 -19.60
C GLN A 45 -5.89 -20.16 -18.66
N PRO A 46 -6.20 -21.25 -17.93
CA PRO A 46 -5.22 -21.92 -17.07
C PRO A 46 -4.06 -22.40 -17.95
N ARG A 47 -2.83 -22.06 -17.61
CA ARG A 47 -1.66 -22.69 -18.22
C ARG A 47 -1.69 -24.17 -17.84
N ALA A 48 -2.01 -25.04 -18.78
CA ALA A 48 -2.18 -26.48 -18.58
C ALA A 48 -0.96 -27.16 -17.92
N SER A 49 0.24 -26.55 -18.02
CA SER A 49 1.47 -27.04 -17.39
C SER A 49 1.56 -26.80 -15.87
N SER A 50 0.73 -25.94 -15.28
CA SER A 50 0.87 -25.56 -13.86
C SER A 50 0.10 -26.50 -12.92
N LEU A 51 -1.00 -27.10 -13.36
CA LEU A 51 -1.81 -27.99 -12.50
C LEU A 51 -1.09 -29.31 -12.16
N GLY A 52 -0.35 -29.91 -13.11
CA GLY A 52 0.43 -31.12 -12.87
C GLY A 52 1.67 -30.89 -12.00
N ALA A 53 2.22 -29.67 -12.02
CA ALA A 53 3.40 -29.31 -11.24
C ALA A 53 3.08 -29.01 -9.75
N LEU A 54 1.83 -28.68 -9.42
CA LEU A 54 1.41 -28.43 -8.03
C LEU A 54 1.31 -29.69 -7.18
N THR A 55 1.30 -30.89 -7.81
CA THR A 55 1.11 -32.18 -7.12
C THR A 55 2.43 -32.84 -6.73
N SER A 56 3.59 -32.34 -7.15
CA SER A 56 4.91 -32.91 -6.81
C SER A 56 5.83 -31.82 -6.22
N ALA A 57 6.69 -32.21 -5.25
CA ALA A 57 7.65 -31.33 -4.64
C ALA A 57 8.65 -30.76 -5.68
N ASP A 58 9.07 -31.58 -6.65
CA ASP A 58 9.96 -31.15 -7.75
C ASP A 58 9.27 -30.15 -8.68
N GLY A 59 7.94 -30.27 -8.87
CA GLY A 59 7.15 -29.30 -9.61
C GLY A 59 7.05 -27.95 -8.92
N LEU A 60 6.96 -27.91 -7.59
CA LEU A 60 6.95 -26.65 -6.81
C LEU A 60 8.30 -25.93 -6.91
N TRP A 61 9.43 -26.66 -6.85
CA TRP A 61 10.75 -26.06 -7.00
C TRP A 61 11.00 -25.55 -8.42
N THR A 62 10.52 -26.25 -9.44
CA THR A 62 10.61 -25.78 -10.84
C THR A 62 9.75 -24.53 -11.07
N LEU A 63 8.53 -24.48 -10.52
CA LEU A 63 7.67 -23.28 -10.56
C LEU A 63 8.29 -22.11 -9.82
N ALA A 64 8.84 -22.33 -8.63
CA ALA A 64 9.55 -21.30 -7.88
C ALA A 64 10.76 -20.77 -8.66
N GLY A 65 11.54 -21.66 -9.28
CA GLY A 65 12.68 -21.28 -10.12
C GLY A 65 12.27 -20.52 -11.40
N GLN A 66 11.14 -20.89 -12.02
CA GLN A 66 10.59 -20.15 -13.16
C GLN A 66 10.10 -18.77 -12.75
N SER A 67 9.34 -18.66 -11.66
CA SER A 67 8.88 -17.38 -11.11
C SER A 67 10.05 -16.47 -10.73
N PHE A 68 11.10 -17.01 -10.11
CA PHE A 68 12.30 -16.26 -9.79
C PHE A 68 13.03 -15.77 -11.06
N ARG A 69 13.10 -16.61 -12.09
CA ARG A 69 13.70 -16.27 -13.37
C ARG A 69 12.89 -15.21 -14.12
N GLU A 70 11.57 -15.26 -14.05
CA GLU A 70 10.66 -14.23 -14.57
C GLU A 70 10.88 -12.89 -13.85
N ILE A 71 10.99 -12.89 -12.52
CA ILE A 71 11.33 -11.69 -11.73
C ILE A 71 12.69 -11.13 -12.14
N CYS A 72 13.72 -11.97 -12.28
CA CYS A 72 15.05 -11.52 -12.73
C CYS A 72 15.04 -11.00 -14.17
N SER A 73 14.25 -11.56 -15.06
CA SER A 73 14.08 -11.07 -16.43
C SER A 73 13.37 -9.72 -16.45
N THR A 74 12.36 -9.53 -15.61
CA THR A 74 11.67 -8.26 -15.44
C THR A 74 12.62 -7.20 -14.87
N LEU A 75 13.45 -7.54 -13.88
CA LEU A 75 14.50 -6.68 -13.35
C LEU A 75 15.48 -6.23 -14.45
N LYS A 76 15.93 -7.14 -15.32
CA LYS A 76 16.78 -6.80 -16.47
C LYS A 76 16.06 -5.92 -17.48
N SER A 77 14.77 -6.08 -17.66
CA SER A 77 13.96 -5.26 -18.57
C SER A 77 13.61 -3.87 -17.99
N LEU A 78 13.84 -3.62 -16.70
CA LEU A 78 13.58 -2.31 -16.06
C LEU A 78 14.35 -1.17 -16.72
N GLY A 79 15.49 -1.44 -17.35
CA GLY A 79 16.21 -0.45 -18.14
C GLY A 79 15.35 0.14 -19.29
N ARG A 80 14.51 -0.68 -19.91
CA ARG A 80 13.54 -0.26 -20.94
C ARG A 80 12.32 0.45 -20.33
N PHE A 81 11.88 0.01 -19.14
CA PHE A 81 10.72 0.55 -18.39
C PHE A 81 11.17 1.50 -17.27
N ARG A 82 12.04 2.45 -17.60
CA ARG A 82 12.66 3.37 -16.64
C ARG A 82 11.63 4.12 -15.79
N ASP A 83 10.49 4.51 -16.37
CA ASP A 83 9.45 5.24 -15.64
C ASP A 83 8.76 4.36 -14.61
N PHE A 84 8.53 3.09 -14.92
CA PHE A 84 8.03 2.10 -13.97
C PHE A 84 9.03 1.81 -12.85
N ALA A 85 10.33 1.74 -13.16
CA ALA A 85 11.38 1.55 -12.15
C ALA A 85 11.41 2.72 -11.15
N TRP A 86 11.36 3.96 -11.62
CA TRP A 86 11.28 5.13 -10.76
C TRP A 86 9.99 5.18 -9.94
N LEU A 87 8.85 4.79 -10.53
CA LEU A 87 7.59 4.66 -9.81
C LEU A 87 7.68 3.59 -8.72
N SER A 88 8.29 2.43 -9.01
CA SER A 88 8.46 1.34 -8.04
C SER A 88 9.35 1.76 -6.88
N LEU A 89 10.43 2.51 -7.15
CA LEU A 89 11.26 3.10 -6.11
C LEU A 89 10.49 4.12 -5.26
N CYS A 90 9.72 5.00 -5.91
CA CYS A 90 8.83 5.93 -5.22
C CYS A 90 7.82 5.18 -4.33
N GLY A 91 7.19 4.12 -4.87
CA GLY A 91 6.27 3.25 -4.15
C GLY A 91 6.91 2.57 -2.94
N PHE A 92 8.09 2.00 -3.12
CA PHE A 92 8.87 1.41 -2.03
C PHE A 92 9.15 2.42 -0.91
N LEU A 93 9.59 3.62 -1.26
CA LEU A 93 9.92 4.67 -0.29
C LEU A 93 8.69 5.13 0.49
N TYR A 94 7.62 5.56 -0.18
CA TYR A 94 6.46 6.04 0.57
C TYR A 94 5.75 4.92 1.34
N GLN A 95 5.75 3.69 0.82
CA GLN A 95 5.16 2.56 1.52
C GLN A 95 5.97 2.18 2.77
N SER A 96 7.31 2.35 2.76
CA SER A 96 8.13 2.20 3.97
C SER A 96 7.69 3.19 5.05
N GLY A 97 7.45 4.45 4.69
CA GLY A 97 6.90 5.45 5.62
C GLY A 97 5.49 5.09 6.12
N ILE A 98 4.59 4.65 5.21
CA ILE A 98 3.23 4.23 5.58
C ILE A 98 3.27 3.04 6.54
N ALA A 99 4.13 2.05 6.29
CA ALA A 99 4.27 0.88 7.15
C ALA A 99 4.67 1.25 8.58
N VAL A 100 5.58 2.22 8.74
CA VAL A 100 5.92 2.80 10.04
C VAL A 100 4.69 3.42 10.70
N VAL A 101 3.97 4.28 9.98
CA VAL A 101 2.80 4.97 10.52
C VAL A 101 1.72 3.97 10.96
N ILE A 102 1.43 2.94 10.16
CA ILE A 102 0.44 1.92 10.50
C ILE A 102 0.87 1.11 11.74
N THR A 103 2.13 0.64 11.77
CA THR A 103 2.60 -0.29 12.79
C THR A 103 2.87 0.39 14.12
N LEU A 104 3.37 1.62 14.11
CA LEU A 104 3.93 2.28 15.27
C LEU A 104 3.15 3.53 15.73
N SER A 105 2.09 3.92 14.99
CA SER A 105 1.25 5.07 15.42
C SER A 105 0.59 4.87 16.78
N ALA A 106 0.19 3.64 17.10
CA ALA A 106 -0.40 3.31 18.39
C ALA A 106 0.63 3.44 19.51
N VAL A 107 1.87 3.00 19.28
CA VAL A 107 2.98 3.13 20.24
C VAL A 107 3.30 4.62 20.44
N TYR A 108 3.44 5.38 19.36
CA TYR A 108 3.68 6.81 19.44
C TYR A 108 2.55 7.56 20.17
N ALA A 109 1.30 7.21 19.91
CA ALA A 109 0.14 7.79 20.59
C ALA A 109 0.15 7.50 22.11
N ALA A 110 0.53 6.29 22.51
CA ALA A 110 0.61 5.89 23.91
C ALA A 110 1.80 6.53 24.63
N GLU A 111 3.01 6.37 24.07
CA GLU A 111 4.27 6.77 24.72
C GLU A 111 4.49 8.29 24.71
N VAL A 112 4.15 8.96 23.60
CA VAL A 112 4.43 10.41 23.43
C VAL A 112 3.23 11.28 23.79
N MET A 113 1.99 10.84 23.43
CA MET A 113 0.78 11.63 23.65
C MET A 113 -0.03 11.20 24.88
N GLY A 114 0.34 10.12 25.53
CA GLY A 114 -0.37 9.57 26.70
C GLY A 114 -1.81 9.16 26.38
N PHE A 115 -2.05 8.58 25.19
CA PHE A 115 -3.37 8.09 24.80
C PHE A 115 -3.73 6.82 25.55
N THR A 116 -4.98 6.72 25.99
CA THR A 116 -5.54 5.48 26.51
C THR A 116 -5.85 4.51 25.36
N THR A 117 -6.10 3.24 25.71
CA THR A 117 -6.54 2.25 24.70
C THR A 117 -7.80 2.70 23.97
N VAL A 118 -8.73 3.35 24.66
CA VAL A 118 -9.98 3.89 24.05
C VAL A 118 -9.66 5.02 23.08
N ASP A 119 -8.80 5.97 23.45
CA ASP A 119 -8.36 7.05 22.58
C ASP A 119 -7.70 6.51 21.30
N THR A 120 -6.86 5.48 21.45
CA THR A 120 -6.17 4.82 20.32
C THR A 120 -7.17 4.11 19.38
N LEU A 121 -8.16 3.41 19.93
CA LEU A 121 -9.21 2.77 19.13
C LEU A 121 -10.05 3.81 18.35
N MET A 122 -10.40 4.93 18.99
CA MET A 122 -11.10 6.04 18.37
C MET A 122 -10.25 6.67 17.25
N LEU A 123 -8.95 6.85 17.52
CA LEU A 123 -7.99 7.35 16.52
C LEU A 123 -7.97 6.48 15.27
N VAL A 124 -7.78 5.17 15.45
CA VAL A 124 -7.75 4.20 14.34
C VAL A 124 -9.08 4.21 13.58
N PHE A 125 -10.21 4.27 14.28
CA PHE A 125 -11.52 4.34 13.65
C PHE A 125 -11.68 5.58 12.78
N LEU A 126 -11.34 6.76 13.30
CA LEU A 126 -11.46 8.02 12.58
C LEU A 126 -10.49 8.10 11.38
N VAL A 127 -9.26 7.60 11.55
CA VAL A 127 -8.27 7.50 10.46
C VAL A 127 -8.77 6.61 9.31
N ASN A 128 -9.47 5.52 9.60
CA ASN A 128 -10.08 4.68 8.54
C ASN A 128 -11.21 5.40 7.81
N ILE A 129 -12.04 6.20 8.49
CA ILE A 129 -13.07 7.02 7.84
C ILE A 129 -12.40 8.07 6.93
N THR A 130 -11.40 8.78 7.43
CA THR A 130 -10.69 9.79 6.63
C THR A 130 -9.92 9.16 5.47
N ALA A 131 -9.43 7.91 5.61
CA ALA A 131 -8.81 7.16 4.52
C ALA A 131 -9.83 6.82 3.42
N ALA A 132 -11.05 6.42 3.78
CA ALA A 132 -12.12 6.21 2.82
C ALA A 132 -12.47 7.52 2.09
N VAL A 133 -12.65 8.63 2.83
CA VAL A 133 -12.88 9.96 2.24
C VAL A 133 -11.72 10.37 1.33
N GLY A 134 -10.48 10.12 1.73
CA GLY A 134 -9.28 10.37 0.93
C GLY A 134 -9.29 9.56 -0.38
N ALA A 135 -9.60 8.27 -0.31
CA ALA A 135 -9.65 7.40 -1.50
C ALA A 135 -10.69 7.91 -2.51
N PHE A 136 -11.90 8.27 -2.07
CA PHE A 136 -12.96 8.79 -2.94
C PHE A 136 -12.66 10.20 -3.45
N GLY A 137 -12.30 11.13 -2.56
CA GLY A 137 -12.05 12.53 -2.93
C GLY A 137 -10.86 12.69 -3.87
N PHE A 138 -9.76 12.01 -3.58
CA PHE A 138 -8.58 12.01 -4.46
C PHE A 138 -8.79 11.16 -5.71
N GLY A 139 -9.65 10.15 -5.70
CA GLY A 139 -10.07 9.46 -6.92
C GLY A 139 -10.63 10.43 -7.94
N TYR A 140 -11.58 11.27 -7.51
CA TYR A 140 -12.14 12.34 -8.36
C TYR A 140 -11.12 13.44 -8.73
N LEU A 141 -10.26 13.81 -7.80
CA LEU A 141 -9.23 14.82 -8.03
C LEU A 141 -8.20 14.35 -9.06
N GLN A 142 -7.74 13.09 -8.98
CA GLN A 142 -6.73 12.52 -9.89
C GLN A 142 -7.23 12.45 -11.34
N ASP A 143 -8.54 12.30 -11.56
CA ASP A 143 -9.14 12.32 -12.91
C ASP A 143 -9.07 13.73 -13.52
N ARG A 144 -9.10 14.78 -12.69
CA ARG A 144 -9.02 16.18 -13.15
C ARG A 144 -7.59 16.69 -13.33
N ILE A 145 -6.70 16.44 -12.36
CA ILE A 145 -5.33 17.00 -12.35
C ILE A 145 -4.26 16.04 -12.87
N GLY A 146 -4.64 14.77 -13.09
CA GLY A 146 -3.76 13.68 -13.51
C GLY A 146 -3.12 12.92 -12.34
N HIS A 147 -2.93 11.63 -12.53
CA HIS A 147 -2.49 10.69 -11.47
C HIS A 147 -1.14 11.05 -10.84
N LYS A 148 -0.14 11.49 -11.64
CA LYS A 148 1.17 11.88 -11.12
C LYS A 148 1.10 13.07 -10.18
N ARG A 149 0.34 14.12 -10.58
CA ARG A 149 0.18 15.32 -9.75
C ARG A 149 -0.58 15.01 -8.47
N ALA A 150 -1.63 14.19 -8.55
CA ALA A 150 -2.39 13.74 -7.39
C ALA A 150 -1.50 12.98 -6.40
N LEU A 151 -0.68 12.02 -6.87
CA LEU A 151 0.28 11.33 -6.02
C LEU A 151 1.29 12.28 -5.41
N GLY A 152 1.83 13.25 -6.18
CA GLY A 152 2.76 14.26 -5.68
C GLY A 152 2.17 15.10 -4.54
N ILE A 153 0.93 15.58 -4.70
CA ILE A 153 0.21 16.31 -3.64
C ILE A 153 0.05 15.43 -2.40
N THR A 154 -0.32 14.16 -2.59
CA THR A 154 -0.48 13.21 -1.49
C THR A 154 0.82 12.99 -0.73
N LEU A 155 1.95 12.88 -1.43
CA LEU A 155 3.26 12.73 -0.79
C LEU A 155 3.66 13.99 0.01
N ILE A 156 3.30 15.19 -0.49
CA ILE A 156 3.49 16.44 0.27
C ILE A 156 2.62 16.44 1.54
N VAL A 157 1.37 15.96 1.45
CA VAL A 157 0.49 15.81 2.63
C VAL A 157 1.10 14.84 3.64
N TRP A 158 1.75 13.75 3.20
CA TRP A 158 2.49 12.85 4.07
C TRP A 158 3.65 13.55 4.80
N VAL A 159 4.45 14.35 4.08
CA VAL A 159 5.54 15.13 4.70
C VAL A 159 4.99 16.11 5.73
N LEU A 160 3.92 16.84 5.39
CA LEU A 160 3.26 17.77 6.30
C LEU A 160 2.72 17.07 7.55
N MET A 161 2.12 15.89 7.38
CA MET A 161 1.64 15.06 8.48
C MET A 161 2.77 14.69 9.45
N ILE A 162 3.92 14.24 8.92
CA ILE A 162 5.08 13.91 9.74
C ILE A 162 5.58 15.13 10.54
N VAL A 163 5.67 16.29 9.90
CA VAL A 163 6.08 17.52 10.56
C VAL A 163 5.10 17.88 11.69
N LEU A 164 3.80 17.82 11.43
CA LEU A 164 2.78 18.07 12.45
C LEU A 164 2.83 17.04 13.58
N ALA A 165 3.02 15.76 13.28
CA ALA A 165 3.13 14.70 14.30
C ALA A 165 4.38 14.87 15.16
N ALA A 166 5.54 15.20 14.56
CA ALA A 166 6.79 15.43 15.29
C ALA A 166 6.73 16.69 16.19
N MET A 167 6.03 17.73 15.74
CA MET A 167 5.86 18.99 16.49
C MET A 167 4.66 18.95 17.46
N ALA A 168 3.88 17.87 17.45
CA ALA A 168 2.70 17.77 18.31
C ALA A 168 3.08 17.79 19.79
N VAL A 169 2.68 18.85 20.48
CA VAL A 169 2.78 18.99 21.95
C VAL A 169 1.45 18.77 22.64
N ASN A 170 0.36 18.78 21.88
CA ASN A 170 -1.00 18.60 22.40
C ASN A 170 -1.79 17.61 21.55
N ARG A 171 -2.82 16.99 22.17
CA ARG A 171 -3.68 15.98 21.54
C ARG A 171 -4.38 16.49 20.27
N PRO A 172 -4.95 17.72 20.19
CA PRO A 172 -5.63 18.20 18.97
C PRO A 172 -4.72 18.24 17.73
N VAL A 173 -3.47 18.67 17.88
CA VAL A 173 -2.50 18.70 16.76
C VAL A 173 -2.19 17.29 16.29
N PHE A 174 -2.03 16.34 17.21
CA PHE A 174 -1.82 14.93 16.87
C PHE A 174 -3.03 14.32 16.17
N TRP A 175 -4.26 14.62 16.61
CA TRP A 175 -5.49 14.21 15.94
C TRP A 175 -5.57 14.74 14.50
N THR A 176 -5.16 16.00 14.29
CA THR A 176 -5.11 16.58 12.95
C THR A 176 -4.09 15.87 12.07
N ALA A 177 -2.88 15.60 12.58
CA ALA A 177 -1.86 14.83 11.87
C ALA A 177 -2.36 13.44 11.49
N ALA A 178 -3.01 12.72 12.41
CA ALA A 178 -3.54 11.38 12.16
C ALA A 178 -4.64 11.37 11.08
N ASN A 179 -5.52 12.38 11.07
CA ASN A 179 -6.55 12.50 10.03
C ASN A 179 -5.94 12.83 8.65
N LEU A 180 -4.88 13.64 8.60
CA LEU A 180 -4.11 13.86 7.37
C LEU A 180 -3.44 12.57 6.88
N ALA A 181 -2.91 11.74 7.81
CA ALA A 181 -2.39 10.42 7.48
C ALA A 181 -3.45 9.53 6.82
N GLY A 182 -4.67 9.50 7.39
CA GLY A 182 -5.79 8.77 6.80
C GLY A 182 -6.08 9.22 5.36
N LEU A 183 -6.31 10.52 5.17
CA LEU A 183 -6.55 11.13 3.86
C LEU A 183 -5.45 10.75 2.85
N ALA A 184 -4.19 10.92 3.23
CA ALA A 184 -3.04 10.62 2.38
C ALA A 184 -2.90 9.12 2.10
N MET A 185 -3.22 8.24 3.05
CA MET A 185 -3.16 6.79 2.87
C MET A 185 -4.14 6.32 1.80
N GLY A 186 -5.41 6.73 1.88
CA GLY A 186 -6.42 6.37 0.89
C GLY A 186 -6.05 6.83 -0.53
N SER A 187 -5.57 8.08 -0.65
CA SER A 187 -5.20 8.67 -1.94
C SER A 187 -3.92 8.06 -2.54
N SER A 188 -2.86 7.80 -1.76
CA SER A 188 -1.62 7.22 -2.27
C SER A 188 -1.81 5.80 -2.78
N GLN A 189 -2.64 4.99 -2.11
CA GLN A 189 -2.97 3.64 -2.56
C GLN A 189 -3.72 3.62 -3.89
N SER A 190 -4.68 4.54 -4.07
CA SER A 190 -5.43 4.68 -5.32
C SER A 190 -4.54 5.16 -6.47
N ALA A 191 -3.84 6.30 -6.28
CA ALA A 191 -3.03 6.93 -7.31
C ALA A 191 -1.84 6.05 -7.74
N GLY A 192 -1.16 5.39 -6.80
CA GLY A 192 -0.05 4.49 -7.09
C GLY A 192 -0.46 3.37 -8.04
N ARG A 193 -1.54 2.64 -7.72
CA ARG A 193 -2.06 1.55 -8.58
C ARG A 193 -2.52 2.03 -9.95
N ALA A 194 -3.15 3.20 -10.03
CA ALA A 194 -3.57 3.78 -11.31
C ALA A 194 -2.36 4.07 -12.23
N ILE A 195 -1.26 4.60 -11.67
CA ILE A 195 -0.04 4.85 -12.43
C ILE A 195 0.61 3.53 -12.87
N VAL A 196 0.65 2.52 -12.01
CA VAL A 196 1.15 1.18 -12.37
C VAL A 196 0.38 0.64 -13.58
N ALA A 197 -0.96 0.72 -13.58
CA ALA A 197 -1.79 0.27 -14.69
C ALA A 197 -1.47 1.00 -16.01
N ILE A 198 -1.15 2.31 -15.95
CA ILE A 198 -0.79 3.12 -17.14
C ILE A 198 0.58 2.72 -17.69
N LEU A 199 1.55 2.42 -16.81
CA LEU A 199 2.93 2.10 -17.19
C LEU A 199 3.15 0.63 -17.53
N SER A 200 2.15 -0.22 -17.30
CA SER A 200 2.23 -1.67 -17.55
C SER A 200 1.70 -2.03 -18.92
N PRO A 201 2.45 -2.80 -19.75
CA PRO A 201 1.88 -3.43 -20.94
C PRO A 201 0.70 -4.33 -20.58
N LYS A 202 -0.38 -4.28 -21.37
CA LYS A 202 -1.60 -5.09 -21.13
C LYS A 202 -1.30 -6.59 -21.14
N THR A 203 -0.39 -7.02 -22.01
CA THR A 203 0.04 -8.41 -22.17
C THR A 203 0.87 -8.92 -20.99
N ARG A 204 1.49 -8.03 -20.20
CA ARG A 204 2.37 -8.34 -19.09
C ARG A 204 1.93 -7.66 -17.77
N SER A 205 0.71 -7.18 -17.68
CA SER A 205 0.22 -6.41 -16.52
C SER A 205 0.37 -7.17 -15.19
N ALA A 206 0.10 -8.48 -15.19
CA ALA A 206 0.27 -9.32 -14.00
C ALA A 206 1.72 -9.30 -13.46
N GLU A 207 2.73 -9.33 -14.33
CA GLU A 207 4.15 -9.27 -13.93
C GLU A 207 4.49 -7.92 -13.28
N PHE A 208 4.03 -6.81 -13.90
CA PHE A 208 4.27 -5.46 -13.38
C PHE A 208 3.59 -5.22 -12.03
N PHE A 209 2.33 -5.67 -11.87
CA PHE A 209 1.65 -5.61 -10.58
C PHE A 209 2.29 -6.50 -9.53
N SER A 210 2.80 -7.68 -9.90
CA SER A 210 3.55 -8.56 -8.99
C SER A 210 4.83 -7.91 -8.52
N PHE A 211 5.60 -7.28 -9.44
CA PHE A 211 6.81 -6.55 -9.09
C PHE A 211 6.51 -5.35 -8.18
N TRP A 212 5.47 -4.58 -8.50
CA TRP A 212 4.99 -3.49 -7.64
C TRP A 212 4.66 -3.99 -6.23
N ASN A 213 3.86 -5.04 -6.11
CA ASN A 213 3.48 -5.60 -4.83
C ASN A 213 4.70 -6.12 -4.05
N MET A 214 5.67 -6.75 -4.73
CA MET A 214 6.93 -7.18 -4.10
C MET A 214 7.69 -5.98 -3.50
N ALA A 215 7.79 -4.87 -4.22
CA ALA A 215 8.40 -3.65 -3.70
C ALA A 215 7.66 -3.13 -2.45
N LEU A 216 6.32 -3.16 -2.45
CA LEU A 216 5.52 -2.76 -1.29
C LEU A 216 5.69 -3.71 -0.09
N TRP A 217 5.81 -5.02 -0.31
CA TRP A 217 6.07 -5.99 0.76
C TRP A 217 7.46 -5.79 1.37
N LEU A 218 8.49 -5.54 0.56
CA LEU A 218 9.83 -5.20 1.06
C LEU A 218 9.80 -3.89 1.87
N ALA A 219 9.05 -2.90 1.42
CA ALA A 219 8.87 -1.64 2.13
C ALA A 219 8.23 -1.83 3.53
N ALA A 220 7.28 -2.76 3.64
CA ALA A 220 6.62 -3.09 4.91
C ALA A 220 7.60 -3.69 5.95
N ILE A 221 8.72 -4.24 5.50
CA ILE A 221 9.81 -4.74 6.38
C ILE A 221 10.80 -3.60 6.68
N VAL A 222 11.25 -2.90 5.64
CA VAL A 222 12.32 -1.89 5.76
C VAL A 222 11.88 -0.69 6.61
N GLY A 223 10.64 -0.23 6.45
CA GLY A 223 10.13 0.90 7.23
C GLY A 223 10.21 0.69 8.75
N PRO A 224 9.51 -0.32 9.31
CA PRO A 224 9.56 -0.60 10.75
C PRO A 224 10.96 -0.92 11.27
N LEU A 225 11.80 -1.61 10.48
CA LEU A 225 13.20 -1.87 10.86
C LEU A 225 14.00 -0.57 10.97
N ALA A 226 13.85 0.36 10.02
CA ALA A 226 14.52 1.64 10.07
C ALA A 226 14.09 2.46 11.30
N TYR A 227 12.79 2.52 11.59
CA TYR A 227 12.27 3.18 12.79
C TYR A 227 12.80 2.53 14.05
N GLY A 228 12.72 1.20 14.18
CA GLY A 228 13.21 0.45 15.34
C GLY A 228 14.72 0.63 15.56
N SER A 229 15.52 0.68 14.46
CA SER A 229 16.96 0.95 14.54
C SER A 229 17.24 2.34 15.10
N VAL A 230 16.46 3.36 14.66
CA VAL A 230 16.63 4.72 15.19
C VAL A 230 16.27 4.79 16.65
N THR A 231 15.12 4.25 17.07
CA THR A 231 14.72 4.24 18.49
C THR A 231 15.71 3.49 19.37
N TRP A 232 16.28 2.39 18.88
CA TRP A 232 17.32 1.63 19.60
C TRP A 232 18.61 2.44 19.79
N ILE A 233 19.07 3.13 18.74
CA ILE A 233 20.31 3.94 18.81
C ILE A 233 20.11 5.19 19.67
N THR A 234 18.92 5.76 19.68
CA THR A 234 18.61 7.05 20.35
C THR A 234 17.97 6.91 21.72
N ASN A 235 18.03 5.72 22.34
CA ASN A 235 17.42 5.44 23.64
C ASN A 235 15.93 5.80 23.71
N ASN A 236 15.16 5.31 22.73
CA ASN A 236 13.71 5.47 22.60
C ASN A 236 13.25 6.92 22.26
N ASP A 237 14.06 7.68 21.52
CA ASP A 237 13.58 8.94 20.96
C ASP A 237 12.63 8.71 19.76
N HIS A 238 11.34 8.53 20.09
CA HIS A 238 10.28 8.33 19.10
C HIS A 238 10.06 9.56 18.20
N ARG A 239 10.37 10.78 18.68
CA ARG A 239 10.24 12.00 17.87
C ARG A 239 11.28 12.04 16.76
N LEU A 240 12.52 11.69 17.08
CA LEU A 240 13.57 11.59 16.06
C LEU A 240 13.26 10.48 15.05
N ALA A 241 12.78 9.34 15.53
CA ALA A 241 12.43 8.21 14.66
C ALA A 241 11.30 8.56 13.66
N ILE A 242 10.30 9.34 14.10
CA ILE A 242 9.24 9.79 13.18
C ILE A 242 9.75 10.84 12.18
N CYS A 243 10.67 11.72 12.58
CA CYS A 243 11.34 12.64 11.66
C CYS A 243 12.14 11.89 10.59
N VAL A 244 12.88 10.85 10.95
CA VAL A 244 13.60 9.98 10.00
C VAL A 244 12.62 9.27 9.06
N THR A 245 11.45 8.87 9.55
CA THR A 245 10.37 8.36 8.70
C THR A 245 9.94 9.38 7.64
N GLY A 246 9.96 10.67 7.96
CA GLY A 246 9.70 11.75 7.00
C GLY A 246 10.66 11.77 5.82
N LEU A 247 11.90 11.30 6.00
CA LEU A 247 12.87 11.20 4.90
C LEU A 247 12.44 10.21 3.82
N PHE A 248 11.73 9.15 4.18
CA PHE A 248 11.15 8.23 3.21
C PHE A 248 10.15 8.91 2.29
N PHE A 249 9.25 9.74 2.84
CA PHE A 249 8.29 10.49 2.05
C PHE A 249 8.96 11.59 1.21
N ALA A 250 9.94 12.31 1.76
CA ALA A 250 10.72 13.30 1.01
C ALA A 250 11.49 12.65 -0.15
N ALA A 251 12.14 11.51 0.09
CA ALA A 251 12.81 10.74 -0.95
C ALA A 251 11.83 10.22 -2.01
N ALA A 252 10.61 9.83 -1.60
CA ALA A 252 9.56 9.42 -2.53
C ALA A 252 9.13 10.57 -3.46
N VAL A 253 9.01 11.80 -2.93
CA VAL A 253 8.75 13.01 -3.76
C VAL A 253 9.84 13.17 -4.80
N LEU A 254 11.11 13.06 -4.41
CA LEU A 254 12.25 13.16 -5.35
C LEU A 254 12.23 12.03 -6.39
N ALA A 255 11.93 10.81 -5.98
CA ALA A 255 11.82 9.67 -6.89
C ALA A 255 10.65 9.78 -7.88
N LEU A 256 9.59 10.54 -7.54
CA LEU A 256 8.46 10.79 -8.43
C LEU A 256 8.80 11.80 -9.54
N ILE A 257 9.76 12.70 -9.34
CA ILE A 257 10.11 13.77 -10.30
C ILE A 257 10.43 13.21 -11.70
N PRO A 258 11.36 12.22 -11.85
CA PRO A 258 11.77 11.72 -13.17
C PRO A 258 10.72 10.86 -13.87
N VAL A 259 9.64 10.46 -13.21
CA VAL A 259 8.57 9.64 -13.80
C VAL A 259 7.82 10.44 -14.87
N ASN A 260 7.78 9.93 -16.10
CA ASN A 260 7.02 10.52 -17.20
C ASN A 260 5.98 9.51 -17.69
N LEU A 261 4.69 9.82 -17.42
CA LEU A 261 3.57 8.92 -17.74
C LEU A 261 3.38 8.72 -19.24
N GLU A 262 3.58 9.77 -20.04
CA GLU A 262 3.39 9.68 -21.50
C GLU A 262 4.48 8.81 -22.14
N ARG A 263 5.75 9.01 -21.73
CA ARG A 263 6.86 8.18 -22.19
C ARG A 263 6.67 6.73 -21.78
N GLY A 264 6.34 6.47 -20.51
CA GLY A 264 6.17 5.12 -20.00
C GLY A 264 4.98 4.39 -20.65
N ARG A 265 3.85 5.10 -20.86
CA ARG A 265 2.69 4.58 -21.58
C ARG A 265 3.05 4.21 -23.02
N ARG A 266 3.80 5.05 -23.73
CA ARG A 266 4.25 4.77 -25.10
C ARG A 266 5.07 3.49 -25.19
N VAL A 267 6.03 3.31 -24.27
CA VAL A 267 6.85 2.07 -24.17
C VAL A 267 5.97 0.85 -23.90
N ALA A 268 4.94 0.98 -23.06
CA ALA A 268 3.99 -0.11 -22.80
C ALA A 268 3.18 -0.46 -24.05
N GLU A 269 2.65 0.52 -24.79
CA GLU A 269 1.88 0.34 -26.01
C GLU A 269 2.72 -0.28 -27.15
N GLU A 270 3.99 0.16 -27.31
CA GLU A 270 4.94 -0.44 -28.27
C GLU A 270 5.23 -1.91 -27.96
N THR A 271 5.34 -2.25 -26.66
CA THR A 271 5.57 -3.63 -26.23
C THR A 271 4.34 -4.51 -26.53
N ASP A 272 3.14 -3.99 -26.32
CA ASP A 272 1.89 -4.70 -26.64
C ASP A 272 1.72 -4.88 -28.17
N ALA A 273 2.10 -3.91 -28.98
CA ALA A 273 2.05 -4.01 -30.43
C ALA A 273 3.03 -5.09 -30.96
N ALA A 274 4.25 -5.12 -30.44
CA ALA A 274 5.25 -6.13 -30.81
C ALA A 274 4.80 -7.56 -30.47
N SER A 275 4.12 -7.75 -29.33
CA SER A 275 3.62 -9.06 -28.92
C SER A 275 2.46 -9.57 -29.80
N ARG A 276 1.65 -8.67 -30.38
CA ARG A 276 0.56 -9.03 -31.29
C ARG A 276 1.07 -9.41 -32.69
N GLY A 277 2.13 -8.77 -33.18
CA GLY A 277 2.75 -9.08 -34.47
C GLY A 277 3.32 -10.50 -34.53
N THR A 278 3.90 -10.97 -33.43
CA THR A 278 4.44 -12.34 -33.34
C THR A 278 3.38 -13.44 -33.26
N THR A 279 2.14 -13.10 -32.90
CA THR A 279 1.02 -14.08 -32.82
C THR A 279 0.24 -14.20 -34.13
N SER A 280 0.42 -13.29 -35.09
CA SER A 280 -0.27 -13.34 -36.41
C SER A 280 0.49 -14.15 -37.48
N ASP A 281 1.74 -14.55 -37.21
CA ASP A 281 2.59 -15.30 -38.17
C ASP A 281 2.64 -16.81 -37.88
N HIS A 282 1.75 -17.31 -37.05
CA HIS A 282 1.54 -18.74 -36.75
C HIS A 282 0.06 -19.10 -36.91
#